data_862ef899ba2b4327ae7d273a216024a0
#
_entry.id   862ef899ba2b4327ae7d273a216024a0
#
_cell.length_a   1.000
_cell.length_b   1.000
_cell.length_c   1.000
_cell.angle_alpha   90.00
_cell.angle_beta   90.00
_cell.angle_gamma   90.00
#
_symmetry.space_group_name_H-M   'P 1'
#
loop_
_entity.id
_entity.type
_entity.pdbx_description
1 polymer ?
#
loop_
_entity_poly.entity_id
_entity_poly.type
_entity_poly.pdbx_seq_one_letter_code
_entity_poly.pdbx_strand_id
1 'polypeptide(L)'
;MTGLTPYLILPGTARPALEFYRDLFGGEAGMNTFAEFGREDGPGEYIAHGMLSGGPVTLFASDAGPGETALRVEGLLFALLGTAEPAELERWFAVLAE
;
A
#
# COMPACT_ATOMS: atom_id res chain seq x y z
N MET A 1 -7.41 -4.49 -16.43
CA MET A 1 -7.99 -3.13 -16.41
C MET A 1 -7.18 -2.24 -15.48
N THR A 2 -6.80 -1.11 -15.97
CA THR A 2 -6.04 -0.16 -15.20
C THR A 2 -6.86 1.11 -15.01
N GLY A 3 -6.70 1.71 -13.88
CA GLY A 3 -7.29 2.99 -13.56
C GLY A 3 -6.30 3.81 -12.79
N LEU A 4 -6.73 4.91 -12.25
CA LEU A 4 -5.89 5.69 -11.38
C LEU A 4 -5.64 4.89 -10.10
N THR A 5 -4.38 4.60 -9.82
CA THR A 5 -4.00 3.78 -8.67
C THR A 5 -3.01 4.55 -7.81
N PRO A 6 -3.29 4.66 -6.50
CA PRO A 6 -2.33 5.29 -5.59
C PRO A 6 -1.02 4.51 -5.55
N TYR A 7 0.09 5.22 -5.51
CA TYR A 7 1.41 4.64 -5.34
C TYR A 7 2.07 5.34 -4.16
N LEU A 8 2.25 4.61 -3.07
CA LEU A 8 2.74 5.17 -1.82
C LEU A 8 4.22 4.88 -1.66
N ILE A 9 5.01 5.90 -1.39
CA ILE A 9 6.43 5.72 -1.09
C ILE A 9 6.57 5.89 0.42
N LEU A 10 6.95 4.82 1.10
CA LEU A 10 6.89 4.72 2.55
C LEU A 10 8.29 4.64 3.17
N PRO A 11 8.43 5.03 4.43
CA PRO A 11 9.74 5.06 5.10
C PRO A 11 10.10 3.70 5.72
N GLY A 12 10.26 2.67 4.87
CA GLY A 12 10.61 1.33 5.33
C GLY A 12 9.45 0.50 5.84
N THR A 13 8.21 0.96 5.63
CA THR A 13 7.01 0.31 6.18
C THR A 13 6.09 -0.28 5.12
N ALA A 14 6.57 -0.45 3.89
CA ALA A 14 5.71 -0.92 2.80
C ALA A 14 5.17 -2.33 3.04
N ARG A 15 6.02 -3.26 3.53
CA ARG A 15 5.56 -4.62 3.81
C ARG A 15 4.44 -4.67 4.85
N PRO A 16 4.63 -4.11 6.06
CA PRO A 16 3.53 -4.15 7.04
C PRO A 16 2.30 -3.39 6.57
N ALA A 17 2.46 -2.31 5.81
CA ALA A 17 1.32 -1.57 5.28
C ALA A 17 0.51 -2.40 4.29
N LEU A 18 1.19 -3.06 3.34
CA LEU A 18 0.50 -3.91 2.36
C LEU A 18 -0.18 -5.10 3.01
N GLU A 19 0.47 -5.70 4.01
CA GLU A 19 -0.12 -6.81 4.75
C GLU A 19 -1.35 -6.36 5.54
N PHE A 20 -1.28 -5.18 6.16
CA PHE A 20 -2.41 -4.63 6.89
C PHE A 20 -3.61 -4.40 5.95
N TYR A 21 -3.38 -3.76 4.81
CA TYR A 21 -4.46 -3.48 3.87
C TYR A 21 -5.01 -4.75 3.23
N ARG A 22 -4.16 -5.75 2.96
CA ARG A 22 -4.62 -7.05 2.48
C ARG A 22 -5.54 -7.72 3.50
N ASP A 23 -5.16 -7.69 4.77
CA ASP A 23 -5.95 -8.32 5.82
C ASP A 23 -7.28 -7.59 6.02
N LEU A 24 -7.27 -6.27 5.84
CA LEU A 24 -8.48 -5.47 6.02
C LEU A 24 -9.43 -5.57 4.82
N PHE A 25 -8.91 -5.38 3.61
CA PHE A 25 -9.74 -5.26 2.41
C PHE A 25 -9.87 -6.56 1.63
N GLY A 26 -8.96 -7.50 1.81
CA GLY A 26 -8.89 -8.69 0.99
C GLY A 26 -8.03 -8.47 -0.26
N GLY A 27 -7.87 -9.52 -1.04
CA GLY A 27 -7.02 -9.51 -2.21
C GLY A 27 -5.69 -10.16 -1.95
N GLU A 28 -4.74 -9.90 -2.82
CA GLU A 28 -3.42 -10.47 -2.75
C GLU A 28 -2.36 -9.38 -2.72
N ALA A 29 -1.36 -9.54 -1.86
CA ALA A 29 -0.23 -8.63 -1.79
C ALA A 29 0.98 -9.29 -2.45
N GLY A 30 1.52 -8.65 -3.48
CA GLY A 30 2.76 -9.07 -4.11
C GLY A 30 3.86 -8.08 -3.79
N MET A 31 5.06 -8.58 -3.49
CA MET A 31 6.17 -7.72 -3.08
C MET A 31 7.47 -8.23 -3.66
N ASN A 32 8.28 -7.29 -4.17
CA ASN A 32 9.64 -7.56 -4.62
C ASN A 32 10.58 -6.68 -3.80
N THR A 33 11.63 -7.28 -3.26
CA THR A 33 12.55 -6.57 -2.38
C THR A 33 13.65 -5.88 -3.17
N PHE A 34 14.36 -4.96 -2.51
CA PHE A 34 15.57 -4.35 -3.08
C PHE A 34 16.57 -5.43 -3.47
N ALA A 35 16.77 -6.43 -2.62
CA ALA A 35 17.70 -7.51 -2.89
C ALA A 35 17.32 -8.29 -4.15
N GLU A 36 16.02 -8.55 -4.35
CA GLU A 36 15.55 -9.27 -5.53
C GLU A 36 15.79 -8.50 -6.83
N PHE A 37 15.81 -7.17 -6.75
CA PHE A 37 16.10 -6.32 -7.91
C PHE A 37 17.59 -5.97 -8.04
N GLY A 38 18.44 -6.57 -7.20
CA GLY A 38 19.87 -6.29 -7.23
C GLY A 38 20.25 -4.90 -6.73
N ARG A 39 19.36 -4.25 -5.98
CA ARG A 39 19.63 -2.93 -5.44
C ARG A 39 20.47 -3.02 -4.17
N GLU A 40 21.54 -2.21 -4.13
CA GLU A 40 22.42 -2.15 -2.99
C GLU A 40 22.36 -0.79 -2.30
N ASP A 41 21.41 0.05 -2.68
CA ASP A 41 21.27 1.43 -2.20
C ASP A 41 20.35 1.54 -0.99
N GLY A 42 20.11 0.44 -0.30
CA GLY A 42 19.30 0.42 0.91
C GLY A 42 19.23 -0.98 1.49
N PRO A 43 18.51 -1.16 2.61
CA PRO A 43 18.34 -2.49 3.19
C PRO A 43 17.72 -3.47 2.18
N GLY A 44 18.28 -4.68 2.12
CA GLY A 44 17.85 -5.68 1.15
C GLY A 44 16.40 -6.09 1.31
N GLU A 45 15.86 -6.05 2.51
CA GLU A 45 14.48 -6.40 2.80
C GLU A 45 13.48 -5.30 2.47
N TYR A 46 13.92 -4.09 2.15
CA TYR A 46 13.02 -3.01 1.73
C TYR A 46 12.30 -3.40 0.45
N ILE A 47 11.08 -2.92 0.29
CA ILE A 47 10.24 -3.25 -0.86
C ILE A 47 10.54 -2.28 -2.00
N ALA A 48 11.04 -2.83 -3.10
CA ALA A 48 11.30 -2.05 -4.30
C ALA A 48 10.00 -1.79 -5.06
N HIS A 49 9.09 -2.76 -5.05
CA HIS A 49 7.77 -2.62 -5.66
C HIS A 49 6.81 -3.58 -4.95
N GLY A 50 5.70 -3.05 -4.50
CA GLY A 50 4.66 -3.84 -3.88
C GLY A 50 3.30 -3.45 -4.43
N MET A 51 2.38 -4.40 -4.39
CA MET A 51 1.06 -4.21 -4.96
C MET A 51 0.03 -4.98 -4.16
N LEU A 52 -1.12 -4.34 -3.91
CA LEU A 52 -2.32 -5.00 -3.44
C LEU A 52 -3.31 -5.01 -4.59
N SER A 53 -3.85 -6.18 -4.92
CA SER A 53 -4.78 -6.33 -6.04
C SER A 53 -5.71 -7.51 -5.82
N GLY A 54 -6.70 -7.64 -6.71
CA GLY A 54 -7.63 -8.77 -6.68
C GLY A 54 -8.78 -8.61 -5.70
N GLY A 55 -8.82 -7.54 -4.93
CA GLY A 55 -9.91 -7.21 -4.02
C GLY A 55 -10.55 -5.88 -4.38
N PRO A 56 -11.35 -5.31 -3.46
CA PRO A 56 -12.04 -4.05 -3.73
C PRO A 56 -11.12 -2.83 -3.76
N VAL A 57 -9.91 -2.96 -3.23
CA VAL A 57 -8.95 -1.86 -3.20
C VAL A 57 -7.68 -2.31 -3.92
N THR A 58 -7.17 -1.45 -4.80
CA THR A 58 -5.90 -1.67 -5.47
C THR A 58 -4.97 -0.51 -5.13
N LEU A 59 -3.75 -0.84 -4.73
CA LEU A 59 -2.74 0.19 -4.49
C LEU A 59 -1.35 -0.38 -4.69
N PHE A 60 -0.40 0.51 -4.93
CA PHE A 60 1.01 0.17 -5.01
C PHE A 60 1.75 0.83 -3.87
N ALA A 61 2.85 0.23 -3.44
CA ALA A 61 3.69 0.81 -2.41
C ALA A 61 5.13 0.35 -2.57
N SER A 62 6.05 1.21 -2.21
CA SER A 62 7.47 0.84 -2.14
C SER A 62 8.09 1.60 -0.98
N ASP A 63 9.28 1.15 -0.58
CA ASP A 63 10.05 1.87 0.44
C ASP A 63 10.95 2.90 -0.21
N ALA A 64 11.06 4.07 0.44
CA ALA A 64 11.90 5.13 -0.06
C ALA A 64 13.36 4.71 -0.04
N GLY A 65 14.05 4.87 -1.16
CA GLY A 65 15.48 4.69 -1.24
C GLY A 65 16.23 5.98 -0.94
N PRO A 66 17.57 5.96 -1.03
CA PRO A 66 18.36 7.16 -0.81
C PRO A 66 17.94 8.26 -1.78
N GLY A 67 17.72 9.45 -1.25
CA GLY A 67 17.32 10.60 -2.06
C GLY A 67 15.85 10.67 -2.38
N GLU A 68 15.07 9.66 -2.06
CA GLU A 68 13.63 9.69 -2.24
C GLU A 68 12.93 10.22 -0.99
N THR A 69 11.89 11.00 -1.19
CA THR A 69 11.09 11.51 -0.07
C THR A 69 9.92 10.58 0.19
N ALA A 70 9.79 10.12 1.43
CA ALA A 70 8.65 9.32 1.82
C ALA A 70 7.39 10.18 1.85
N LEU A 71 6.24 9.52 1.75
CA LEU A 71 4.93 10.16 1.71
C LEU A 71 4.69 11.05 2.90
N ARG A 72 4.23 12.26 2.62
CA ARG A 72 3.67 13.20 3.60
C ARG A 72 2.28 13.54 3.12
N VAL A 73 1.29 13.43 4.01
CA VAL A 73 -0.10 13.63 3.62
C VAL A 73 -0.65 14.87 4.31
N GLU A 74 -0.96 15.87 3.50
CA GLU A 74 -1.67 17.06 3.94
C GLU A 74 -2.66 17.41 2.83
N GLY A 75 -3.93 17.52 3.17
CA GLY A 75 -4.94 17.93 2.21
C GLY A 75 -5.32 16.87 1.18
N LEU A 76 -4.97 15.61 1.43
CA LEU A 76 -5.32 14.50 0.55
C LEU A 76 -6.20 13.52 1.30
N LEU A 77 -7.30 13.13 0.68
CA LEU A 77 -8.20 12.10 1.21
C LEU A 77 -8.48 11.07 0.12
N PHE A 78 -8.67 9.83 0.55
CA PHE A 78 -9.19 8.78 -0.33
C PHE A 78 -10.59 8.43 0.13
N ALA A 79 -11.47 8.14 -0.83
CA ALA A 79 -12.84 7.76 -0.55
C ALA A 79 -13.11 6.36 -1.06
N LEU A 80 -13.89 5.60 -0.31
CA LEU A 80 -14.26 4.23 -0.67
C LEU A 80 -15.74 4.14 -1.02
N LEU A 81 -16.22 5.13 -1.75
CA LEU A 81 -17.64 5.22 -2.12
C LEU A 81 -18.01 4.13 -3.12
N GLY A 82 -19.03 3.36 -2.80
CA GLY A 82 -19.54 2.34 -3.72
C GLY A 82 -18.64 1.13 -3.90
N THR A 83 -17.61 0.97 -3.07
CA THR A 83 -16.69 -0.16 -3.21
C THR A 83 -17.14 -1.39 -2.46
N ALA A 84 -18.10 -1.26 -1.55
CA ALA A 84 -18.59 -2.39 -0.75
C ALA A 84 -19.95 -2.04 -0.16
N GLU A 85 -20.58 -3.03 0.45
CA GLU A 85 -21.84 -2.82 1.16
C GLU A 85 -21.61 -1.96 2.40
N PRO A 86 -22.64 -1.24 2.88
CA PRO A 86 -22.50 -0.33 4.02
C PRO A 86 -21.87 -0.95 5.27
N ALA A 87 -22.25 -2.19 5.60
CA ALA A 87 -21.71 -2.86 6.78
C ALA A 87 -20.20 -3.08 6.65
N GLU A 88 -19.72 -3.41 5.44
CA GLU A 88 -18.32 -3.60 5.19
C GLU A 88 -17.56 -2.27 5.28
N LEU A 89 -18.14 -1.21 4.74
CA LEU A 89 -17.54 0.12 4.82
C LEU A 89 -17.42 0.59 6.27
N GLU A 90 -18.42 0.31 7.09
CA GLU A 90 -18.38 0.63 8.51
C GLU A 90 -17.28 -0.13 9.23
N ARG A 91 -17.09 -1.40 8.91
CA ARG A 91 -16.03 -2.23 9.50
C ARG A 91 -14.65 -1.68 9.15
N TRP A 92 -14.46 -1.35 7.88
CA TRP A 92 -13.18 -0.78 7.44
C TRP A 92 -12.91 0.55 8.12
N PHE A 93 -13.91 1.40 8.23
CA PHE A 93 -13.75 2.68 8.91
C PHE A 93 -13.33 2.49 10.36
N ALA A 94 -13.98 1.56 11.06
CA ALA A 94 -13.69 1.31 12.46
C ALA A 94 -12.23 0.86 12.65
N VAL A 95 -11.73 -0.02 11.77
CA VAL A 95 -10.36 -0.51 11.86
C VAL A 95 -9.36 0.61 11.52
N LEU A 96 -9.62 1.38 10.46
CA LEU A 96 -8.71 2.42 10.02
C LEU A 96 -8.66 3.61 10.99
N ALA A 97 -9.72 3.82 11.75
CA ALA A 97 -9.81 4.94 12.68
C ALA A 97 -9.14 4.67 14.03
N GLU A 98 -8.69 3.45 14.27
CA GLU A 98 -8.01 3.09 15.53
C GLU A 98 -6.70 3.84 15.74
#